data_9334a632ae6287027e32f77566f18b3a
#
_entry.id   9334a632ae6287027e32f77566f18b3a
#
_cell.length_a   1.000
_cell.length_b   1.000
_cell.length_c   1.000
_cell.angle_alpha   90.00
_cell.angle_beta   90.00
_cell.angle_gamma   90.00
#
_symmetry.space_group_name_H-M   'P 1'
#
loop_
_entity.id
_entity.type
_entity.pdbx_description
1 polymer ?
#
loop_
_entity_poly.entity_id
_entity_poly.type
_entity_poly.pdbx_seq_one_letter_code
_entity_poly.pdbx_strand_id
1 'polypeptide(L)'
;MARILEIKNASFSYDGKNSIWENINITVNDGDNICILGANGCGKTTLFNCITRNAILSSGEILLAGKDINKYGVTELAKKIGIVYQDHTITFPYPSIEVVKMGRAPYLKIFETPGKGDTEIAYSIMKDLGIEDLADKSYSKISGGQRQLVLIARTLCQKPEIILFDEPTSHLDFKNQAIVMKTIKKLADSGITTIMTSHYPSHVYKTSNRVILMGNKGIIADGSSKEVMTESYLRQTYGVKIKINKVDEEQSFVDIDFANI
;
A
#
# COMPACT_ATOMS: atom_id res chain seq x y z
N MET A 1 16.99 7.99 -11.55
CA MET A 1 16.30 7.95 -10.24
C MET A 1 17.07 7.00 -9.33
N ALA A 2 17.19 7.32 -8.04
CA ALA A 2 17.87 6.45 -7.08
C ALA A 2 16.97 5.25 -6.74
N ARG A 3 17.56 4.05 -6.59
CA ARG A 3 16.84 2.88 -6.11
C ARG A 3 16.58 3.00 -4.62
N ILE A 4 15.32 3.00 -4.22
CA ILE A 4 14.94 3.13 -2.81
C ILE A 4 14.66 1.78 -2.16
N LEU A 5 14.07 0.81 -2.91
CA LEU A 5 13.80 -0.54 -2.44
C LEU A 5 14.16 -1.56 -3.53
N GLU A 6 14.86 -2.61 -3.17
CA GLU A 6 15.18 -3.74 -4.06
C GLU A 6 14.83 -5.06 -3.36
N ILE A 7 14.10 -5.91 -4.06
CA ILE A 7 13.80 -7.29 -3.65
C ILE A 7 14.53 -8.19 -4.63
N LYS A 8 15.39 -9.08 -4.15
CA LYS A 8 16.27 -9.91 -4.99
C LYS A 8 16.12 -11.38 -4.66
N ASN A 9 15.75 -12.16 -5.68
CA ASN A 9 15.60 -13.62 -5.63
C ASN A 9 14.81 -14.09 -4.41
N ALA A 10 13.81 -13.30 -4.01
CA ALA A 10 13.07 -13.52 -2.78
C ALA A 10 12.04 -14.63 -2.96
N SER A 11 11.98 -15.52 -1.98
CA SER A 11 10.98 -16.58 -1.88
C SER A 11 10.39 -16.61 -0.49
N PHE A 12 9.13 -17.04 -0.38
CA PHE A 12 8.42 -17.08 0.89
C PHE A 12 7.52 -18.31 1.01
N SER A 13 7.55 -18.93 2.18
CA SER A 13 6.66 -20.02 2.60
C SER A 13 6.35 -19.87 4.09
N TYR A 14 5.10 -20.14 4.49
CA TYR A 14 4.70 -20.15 5.90
C TYR A 14 5.11 -21.44 6.63
N ASP A 15 5.12 -22.56 5.92
CA ASP A 15 5.34 -23.92 6.48
C ASP A 15 6.68 -24.54 6.05
N GLY A 16 7.45 -23.82 5.25
CA GLY A 16 8.73 -24.30 4.67
C GLY A 16 8.56 -25.38 3.58
N LYS A 17 7.33 -25.73 3.21
CA LYS A 17 7.02 -26.76 2.20
C LYS A 17 6.31 -26.19 0.98
N ASN A 18 5.31 -25.35 1.23
CA ASN A 18 4.49 -24.74 0.19
C ASN A 18 4.87 -23.29 -0.02
N SER A 19 5.53 -23.00 -1.13
CA SER A 19 5.87 -21.64 -1.47
C SER A 19 4.63 -20.83 -1.84
N ILE A 20 4.48 -19.65 -1.26
CA ILE A 20 3.50 -18.63 -1.67
C ILE A 20 3.98 -17.99 -2.97
N TRP A 21 5.26 -17.64 -3.03
CA TRP A 21 5.93 -17.15 -4.23
C TRP A 21 7.43 -17.47 -4.17
N GLU A 22 8.04 -17.55 -5.36
CA GLU A 22 9.44 -17.97 -5.55
C GLU A 22 10.17 -17.00 -6.46
N ASN A 23 11.42 -16.71 -6.11
CA ASN A 23 12.36 -15.98 -6.94
C ASN A 23 11.83 -14.65 -7.49
N ILE A 24 11.08 -13.90 -6.66
CA ILE A 24 10.59 -12.59 -7.08
C ILE A 24 11.70 -11.55 -7.03
N ASN A 25 11.69 -10.68 -8.04
CA ASN A 25 12.62 -9.59 -8.17
C ASN A 25 11.84 -8.30 -8.46
N ILE A 26 11.98 -7.29 -7.60
CA ILE A 26 11.31 -5.99 -7.74
C ILE A 26 12.34 -4.91 -7.43
N THR A 27 12.41 -3.90 -8.30
CA THR A 27 13.19 -2.68 -8.03
C THR A 27 12.23 -1.51 -7.97
N VAL A 28 12.29 -0.71 -6.91
CA VAL A 28 11.50 0.51 -6.71
C VAL A 28 12.44 1.69 -6.69
N ASN A 29 12.17 2.68 -7.52
CA ASN A 29 12.92 3.92 -7.55
C ASN A 29 12.20 4.98 -6.70
N ASP A 30 12.95 5.98 -6.28
CA ASP A 30 12.40 7.13 -5.58
C ASP A 30 11.36 7.85 -6.44
N GLY A 31 10.19 8.13 -5.87
CA GLY A 31 9.03 8.71 -6.56
C GLY A 31 8.21 7.74 -7.42
N ASP A 32 8.54 6.43 -7.44
CA ASP A 32 7.71 5.43 -8.13
C ASP A 32 6.31 5.37 -7.49
N ASN A 33 5.30 5.22 -8.35
CA ASN A 33 3.92 4.96 -7.95
C ASN A 33 3.48 3.62 -8.56
N ILE A 34 3.49 2.58 -7.74
CA ILE A 34 3.32 1.19 -8.18
C ILE A 34 2.00 0.62 -7.65
N CYS A 35 1.26 -0.07 -8.52
CA CYS A 35 0.16 -0.93 -8.10
C CYS A 35 0.53 -2.41 -8.29
N ILE A 36 0.48 -3.18 -7.22
CA ILE A 36 0.61 -4.64 -7.25
C ILE A 36 -0.80 -5.23 -7.35
N LEU A 37 -1.12 -5.78 -8.51
CA LEU A 37 -2.39 -6.46 -8.77
C LEU A 37 -2.24 -7.97 -8.66
N GLY A 38 -3.29 -8.64 -8.19
CA GLY A 38 -3.34 -10.09 -8.14
C GLY A 38 -4.60 -10.58 -7.45
N ALA A 39 -4.96 -11.84 -7.70
CA ALA A 39 -6.07 -12.50 -7.04
C ALA A 39 -5.87 -12.56 -5.51
N ASN A 40 -6.95 -12.78 -4.77
CA ASN A 40 -6.86 -13.00 -3.33
C ASN A 40 -6.02 -14.25 -3.05
N GLY A 41 -5.15 -14.17 -2.04
CA GLY A 41 -4.27 -15.28 -1.65
C GLY A 41 -2.97 -15.43 -2.48
N CYS A 42 -2.71 -14.62 -3.51
CA CYS A 42 -1.44 -14.68 -4.27
C CYS A 42 -0.21 -14.15 -3.51
N GLY A 43 -0.36 -13.64 -2.29
CA GLY A 43 0.74 -13.25 -1.42
C GLY A 43 1.10 -11.76 -1.39
N LYS A 44 0.21 -10.84 -1.83
CA LYS A 44 0.43 -9.39 -1.81
C LYS A 44 0.70 -8.85 -0.40
N THR A 45 -0.18 -9.14 0.55
CA THR A 45 -0.02 -8.77 1.97
C THR A 45 1.21 -9.44 2.58
N THR A 46 1.51 -10.68 2.20
CA THR A 46 2.73 -11.40 2.63
C THR A 46 3.99 -10.66 2.17
N LEU A 47 4.01 -10.15 0.94
CA LEU A 47 5.11 -9.35 0.44
C LEU A 47 5.31 -8.08 1.27
N PHE A 48 4.22 -7.37 1.60
CA PHE A 48 4.29 -6.20 2.48
C PHE A 48 4.77 -6.56 3.89
N ASN A 49 4.34 -7.70 4.42
CA ASN A 49 4.84 -8.20 5.70
C ASN A 49 6.35 -8.49 5.67
N CYS A 50 6.89 -8.99 4.55
CA CYS A 50 8.33 -9.17 4.39
C CYS A 50 9.06 -7.81 4.30
N ILE A 51 8.53 -6.84 3.56
CA ILE A 51 9.11 -5.48 3.44
C ILE A 51 9.11 -4.76 4.80
N THR A 52 8.09 -4.96 5.63
CA THR A 52 7.99 -4.37 6.98
C THR A 52 8.63 -5.20 8.08
N ARG A 53 9.24 -6.35 7.73
CA ARG A 53 9.85 -7.33 8.66
C ARG A 53 8.86 -7.96 9.66
N ASN A 54 7.57 -7.97 9.33
CA ASN A 54 6.56 -8.75 10.06
C ASN A 54 6.57 -10.24 9.65
N ALA A 55 7.26 -10.57 8.55
CA ALA A 55 7.55 -11.92 8.10
C ALA A 55 8.98 -12.01 7.56
N ILE A 56 9.60 -13.19 7.66
CA ILE A 56 10.97 -13.43 7.26
C ILE A 56 10.97 -14.20 5.94
N LEU A 57 11.75 -13.77 4.96
CA LEU A 57 11.95 -14.48 3.69
C LEU A 57 12.47 -15.90 3.92
N SER A 58 12.03 -16.84 3.10
CA SER A 58 12.62 -18.18 3.05
C SER A 58 13.98 -18.18 2.33
N SER A 59 14.15 -17.30 1.33
CA SER A 59 15.41 -17.06 0.63
C SER A 59 15.40 -15.69 -0.05
N GLY A 60 16.57 -15.23 -0.51
CA GLY A 60 16.75 -13.91 -1.12
C GLY A 60 16.97 -12.80 -0.10
N GLU A 61 16.90 -11.57 -0.56
CA GLU A 61 17.13 -10.38 0.28
C GLU A 61 16.21 -9.22 -0.11
N ILE A 62 15.97 -8.32 0.83
CA ILE A 62 15.32 -7.03 0.61
C ILE A 62 16.28 -5.93 1.04
N LEU A 63 16.60 -5.02 0.14
CA LEU A 63 17.47 -3.88 0.38
C LEU A 63 16.65 -2.59 0.39
N LEU A 64 16.83 -1.77 1.41
CA LEU A 64 16.29 -0.41 1.51
C LEU A 64 17.45 0.57 1.42
N ALA A 65 17.44 1.43 0.41
CA ALA A 65 18.56 2.34 0.10
C ALA A 65 19.93 1.60 0.07
N GLY A 66 19.98 0.41 -0.55
CA GLY A 66 21.18 -0.41 -0.69
C GLY A 66 21.63 -1.18 0.56
N LYS A 67 20.95 -1.01 1.71
CA LYS A 67 21.24 -1.71 2.97
C LYS A 67 20.18 -2.79 3.22
N ASP A 68 20.58 -4.00 3.59
CA ASP A 68 19.66 -5.08 3.98
C ASP A 68 18.71 -4.61 5.08
N ILE A 69 17.39 -4.81 4.87
CA ILE A 69 16.37 -4.36 5.83
C ILE A 69 16.56 -4.99 7.21
N ASN A 70 17.15 -6.18 7.30
CA ASN A 70 17.41 -6.86 8.57
C ASN A 70 18.48 -6.16 9.42
N LYS A 71 19.29 -5.29 8.80
CA LYS A 71 20.32 -4.49 9.48
C LYS A 71 19.80 -3.16 10.02
N TYR A 72 18.54 -2.79 9.74
CA TYR A 72 17.92 -1.60 10.31
C TYR A 72 17.39 -1.89 11.71
N GLY A 73 17.51 -0.91 12.62
CA GLY A 73 16.75 -0.93 13.88
C GLY A 73 15.25 -0.79 13.61
N VAL A 74 14.41 -1.32 14.50
CA VAL A 74 12.93 -1.25 14.33
C VAL A 74 12.46 0.20 14.15
N THR A 75 12.94 1.10 15.00
CA THR A 75 12.60 2.53 14.94
C THR A 75 13.13 3.20 13.67
N GLU A 76 14.32 2.83 13.20
CA GLU A 76 14.93 3.35 11.99
C GLU A 76 14.12 2.94 10.75
N LEU A 77 13.72 1.67 10.67
CA LEU A 77 12.89 1.15 9.59
C LEU A 77 11.50 1.81 9.59
N ALA A 78 10.89 1.99 10.76
CA ALA A 78 9.59 2.63 10.90
C ALA A 78 9.59 4.12 10.51
N LYS A 79 10.73 4.80 10.51
CA LYS A 79 10.88 6.17 9.96
C LYS A 79 10.96 6.19 8.44
N LYS A 80 11.31 5.08 7.81
CA LYS A 80 11.53 5.01 6.35
C LYS A 80 10.34 4.41 5.61
N ILE A 81 9.68 3.42 6.18
CA ILE A 81 8.56 2.71 5.57
C ILE A 81 7.32 2.89 6.43
N GLY A 82 6.31 3.53 5.86
CA GLY A 82 4.97 3.60 6.43
C GLY A 82 4.06 2.54 5.79
N ILE A 83 3.12 2.01 6.55
CA ILE A 83 2.13 1.07 6.04
C ILE A 83 0.72 1.44 6.50
N VAL A 84 -0.21 1.40 5.55
CA VAL A 84 -1.66 1.50 5.78
C VAL A 84 -2.24 0.13 5.48
N TYR A 85 -2.63 -0.60 6.54
CA TYR A 85 -3.22 -1.93 6.41
C TYR A 85 -4.69 -1.88 6.01
N GLN A 86 -5.18 -2.98 5.42
CA GLN A 86 -6.57 -3.17 5.02
C GLN A 86 -7.54 -3.09 6.20
N ASP A 87 -7.21 -3.79 7.29
CA ASP A 87 -8.03 -3.84 8.52
C ASP A 87 -7.28 -3.21 9.68
N HIS A 88 -7.90 -2.21 10.28
CA HIS A 88 -7.45 -1.62 11.54
C HIS A 88 -8.64 -1.43 12.47
N THR A 89 -8.83 -2.40 13.33
CA THR A 89 -9.83 -2.29 14.40
C THR A 89 -9.19 -1.67 15.64
N ILE A 90 -9.39 -0.36 15.80
CA ILE A 90 -9.09 0.31 17.07
C ILE A 90 -10.36 0.19 17.94
N THR A 91 -10.30 -0.64 18.96
CA THR A 91 -11.43 -0.95 19.83
C THR A 91 -11.77 0.18 20.81
N PHE A 92 -10.80 1.06 21.08
CA PHE A 92 -10.98 2.15 22.03
C PHE A 92 -11.48 3.44 21.35
N PRO A 93 -12.35 4.21 22.03
CA PRO A 93 -12.95 5.43 21.49
C PRO A 93 -12.01 6.65 21.55
N TYR A 94 -10.78 6.50 21.05
CA TYR A 94 -9.84 7.62 20.98
C TYR A 94 -10.34 8.72 20.02
N PRO A 95 -10.10 10.00 20.32
CA PRO A 95 -10.20 11.07 19.33
C PRO A 95 -9.31 10.76 18.11
N SER A 96 -9.76 11.11 16.91
CA SER A 96 -9.01 10.79 15.69
C SER A 96 -7.61 11.43 15.68
N ILE A 97 -7.44 12.62 16.28
CA ILE A 97 -6.13 13.27 16.42
C ILE A 97 -5.15 12.41 17.23
N GLU A 98 -5.62 11.70 18.26
CA GLU A 98 -4.76 10.81 19.05
C GLU A 98 -4.30 9.60 18.21
N VAL A 99 -5.18 9.07 17.36
CA VAL A 99 -4.80 8.00 16.42
C VAL A 99 -3.74 8.50 15.43
N VAL A 100 -3.88 9.72 14.90
CA VAL A 100 -2.90 10.31 13.99
C VAL A 100 -1.56 10.53 14.70
N LYS A 101 -1.56 11.01 15.94
CA LYS A 101 -0.35 11.19 16.77
C LYS A 101 0.42 9.90 17.03
N MET A 102 -0.23 8.72 17.02
CA MET A 102 0.47 7.44 17.13
C MET A 102 1.51 7.23 16.03
N GLY A 103 1.37 7.90 14.89
CA GLY A 103 2.39 7.92 13.82
C GLY A 103 3.71 8.57 14.26
N ARG A 104 3.73 9.32 15.37
CA ARG A 104 4.96 9.91 15.92
C ARG A 104 5.78 8.94 16.79
N ALA A 105 5.24 7.75 17.09
CA ALA A 105 5.93 6.77 17.94
C ALA A 105 7.40 6.50 17.58
N PRO A 106 7.85 6.44 16.31
CA PRO A 106 9.24 6.24 15.97
C PRO A 106 10.19 7.39 16.38
N TYR A 107 9.65 8.53 16.78
CA TYR A 107 10.43 9.71 17.18
C TYR A 107 10.51 9.88 18.70
N LEU A 108 9.75 9.09 19.44
CA LEU A 108 9.67 9.16 20.90
C LEU A 108 10.69 8.22 21.55
N LYS A 109 11.17 8.61 22.73
CA LYS A 109 11.97 7.75 23.61
C LYS A 109 11.04 6.73 24.30
N ILE A 110 11.65 5.69 24.87
CA ILE A 110 10.92 4.72 25.71
C ILE A 110 10.27 5.48 26.88
N PHE A 111 8.97 5.30 27.06
CA PHE A 111 8.12 6.01 28.07
C PHE A 111 7.79 7.47 27.75
N GLU A 112 8.20 8.01 26.62
CA GLU A 112 7.78 9.34 26.16
C GLU A 112 6.41 9.27 25.50
N THR A 113 5.55 10.26 25.75
CA THR A 113 4.25 10.43 25.08
C THR A 113 4.31 11.58 24.09
N PRO A 114 3.51 11.54 22.99
CA PRO A 114 3.48 12.63 22.03
C PRO A 114 3.19 13.99 22.68
N GLY A 115 4.07 14.96 22.43
CA GLY A 115 3.98 16.30 22.99
C GLY A 115 3.14 17.27 22.16
N LYS A 116 3.18 18.58 22.53
CA LYS A 116 2.48 19.65 21.79
C LYS A 116 2.94 19.73 20.32
N GLY A 117 4.24 19.64 20.05
CA GLY A 117 4.78 19.68 18.69
C GLY A 117 4.27 18.50 17.83
N ASP A 118 4.11 17.30 18.41
CA ASP A 118 3.54 16.16 17.68
C ASP A 118 2.06 16.36 17.39
N THR A 119 1.34 17.05 18.29
CA THR A 119 -0.07 17.43 18.08
C THR A 119 -0.20 18.43 16.93
N GLU A 120 0.67 19.44 16.85
CA GLU A 120 0.70 20.42 15.78
C GLU A 120 0.99 19.75 14.42
N ILE A 121 1.96 18.82 14.37
CA ILE A 121 2.27 18.03 13.17
C ILE A 121 1.05 17.22 12.75
N ALA A 122 0.43 16.49 13.66
CA ALA A 122 -0.73 15.67 13.38
C ALA A 122 -1.91 16.50 12.86
N TYR A 123 -2.19 17.64 13.48
CA TYR A 123 -3.25 18.54 13.06
C TYR A 123 -2.98 19.16 11.68
N SER A 124 -1.73 19.58 11.40
CA SER A 124 -1.35 20.07 10.07
C SER A 124 -1.60 19.02 8.99
N ILE A 125 -1.22 17.77 9.22
CA ILE A 125 -1.44 16.68 8.26
C ILE A 125 -2.94 16.42 8.07
N MET A 126 -3.74 16.43 9.13
CA MET A 126 -5.19 16.30 9.01
C MET A 126 -5.79 17.42 8.16
N LYS A 127 -5.30 18.65 8.32
CA LYS A 127 -5.71 19.82 7.53
C LYS A 127 -5.31 19.69 6.05
N ASP A 128 -4.09 19.22 5.74
CA ASP A 128 -3.61 19.00 4.38
C ASP A 128 -4.43 17.92 3.64
N LEU A 129 -5.00 16.97 4.40
CA LEU A 129 -5.90 15.95 3.89
C LEU A 129 -7.38 16.39 3.89
N GLY A 130 -7.73 17.56 4.44
CA GLY A 130 -9.10 18.08 4.54
C GLY A 130 -9.98 17.28 5.49
N ILE A 131 -9.42 16.80 6.60
CA ILE A 131 -10.10 16.01 7.64
C ILE A 131 -9.92 16.58 9.05
N GLU A 132 -9.56 17.85 9.17
CA GLU A 132 -9.37 18.53 10.47
C GLU A 132 -10.65 18.53 11.32
N ASP A 133 -11.82 18.52 10.68
CA ASP A 133 -13.12 18.41 11.35
C ASP A 133 -13.35 17.07 12.07
N LEU A 134 -12.49 16.07 11.83
CA LEU A 134 -12.50 14.77 12.49
C LEU A 134 -11.62 14.74 13.74
N ALA A 135 -10.78 15.77 13.99
CA ALA A 135 -9.75 15.72 15.03
C ALA A 135 -10.30 15.27 16.39
N ASP A 136 -11.40 15.88 16.86
CA ASP A 136 -12.03 15.59 18.15
C ASP A 136 -13.07 14.47 18.07
N LYS A 137 -13.42 13.99 16.87
CA LYS A 137 -14.38 12.89 16.72
C LYS A 137 -13.75 11.56 17.11
N SER A 138 -14.52 10.73 17.81
CA SER A 138 -14.09 9.38 18.14
C SER A 138 -13.85 8.57 16.86
N TYR A 139 -12.65 7.97 16.74
CA TYR A 139 -12.28 7.11 15.61
C TYR A 139 -13.26 5.95 15.39
N SER A 140 -13.84 5.40 16.45
CA SER A 140 -14.82 4.32 16.35
C SER A 140 -16.18 4.76 15.79
N LYS A 141 -16.48 6.07 15.78
CA LYS A 141 -17.78 6.63 15.36
C LYS A 141 -17.75 7.29 13.99
N ILE A 142 -16.61 7.41 13.34
CA ILE A 142 -16.50 7.96 11.98
C ILE A 142 -16.70 6.86 10.91
N SER A 143 -17.02 7.26 9.66
CA SER A 143 -17.25 6.32 8.55
C SER A 143 -15.98 5.54 8.17
N GLY A 144 -16.13 4.43 7.44
CA GLY A 144 -14.99 3.61 6.96
C GLY A 144 -14.00 4.43 6.13
N GLY A 145 -14.48 5.25 5.20
CA GLY A 145 -13.62 6.13 4.40
C GLY A 145 -12.90 7.19 5.23
N GLN A 146 -13.59 7.78 6.23
CA GLN A 146 -12.97 8.72 7.16
C GLN A 146 -11.90 8.02 8.03
N ARG A 147 -12.16 6.80 8.49
CA ARG A 147 -11.15 6.00 9.21
C ARG A 147 -9.91 5.76 8.35
N GLN A 148 -10.11 5.43 7.08
CA GLN A 148 -9.00 5.20 6.14
C GLN A 148 -8.14 6.46 5.98
N LEU A 149 -8.75 7.65 5.85
CA LEU A 149 -8.02 8.92 5.78
C LEU A 149 -7.25 9.23 7.08
N VAL A 150 -7.81 8.91 8.24
CA VAL A 150 -7.13 9.03 9.54
C VAL A 150 -5.91 8.09 9.61
N LEU A 151 -6.00 6.86 9.07
CA LEU A 151 -4.85 5.95 9.02
C LEU A 151 -3.77 6.44 8.05
N ILE A 152 -4.16 7.03 6.91
CA ILE A 152 -3.22 7.69 6.01
C ILE A 152 -2.53 8.85 6.72
N ALA A 153 -3.28 9.71 7.43
CA ALA A 153 -2.73 10.81 8.23
C ALA A 153 -1.72 10.30 9.28
N ARG A 154 -2.07 9.21 9.99
CA ARG A 154 -1.17 8.55 10.94
C ARG A 154 0.14 8.14 10.28
N THR A 155 0.06 7.53 9.11
CA THR A 155 1.25 7.07 8.38
C THR A 155 2.09 8.26 7.91
N LEU A 156 1.49 9.35 7.46
CA LEU A 156 2.21 10.57 7.08
C LEU A 156 2.94 11.23 8.25
N CYS A 157 2.44 11.08 9.50
CA CYS A 157 3.13 11.57 10.70
C CYS A 157 4.49 10.87 10.94
N GLN A 158 4.71 9.68 10.39
CA GLN A 158 6.01 9.00 10.41
C GLN A 158 7.03 9.69 9.48
N LYS A 159 6.58 10.55 8.54
CA LYS A 159 7.39 11.14 7.47
C LYS A 159 8.19 10.07 6.69
N PRO A 160 7.52 9.03 6.19
CA PRO A 160 8.18 7.91 5.55
C PRO A 160 8.72 8.28 4.16
N GLU A 161 9.74 7.55 3.70
CA GLU A 161 10.27 7.64 2.32
C GLU A 161 9.41 6.81 1.36
N ILE A 162 8.80 5.72 1.87
CA ILE A 162 7.91 4.81 1.13
C ILE A 162 6.62 4.62 1.91
N ILE A 163 5.48 4.68 1.24
CA ILE A 163 4.18 4.30 1.83
C ILE A 163 3.64 3.06 1.11
N LEU A 164 3.37 2.03 1.90
CA LEU A 164 2.70 0.82 1.47
C LEU A 164 1.20 0.93 1.80
N PHE A 165 0.33 0.70 0.81
CA PHE A 165 -1.12 0.68 0.98
C PHE A 165 -1.63 -0.73 0.70
N ASP A 166 -2.00 -1.48 1.75
CA ASP A 166 -2.52 -2.83 1.61
C ASP A 166 -4.05 -2.81 1.42
N GLU A 167 -4.47 -2.98 0.17
CA GLU A 167 -5.88 -2.95 -0.24
C GLU A 167 -6.69 -1.78 0.36
N PRO A 168 -6.25 -0.52 0.20
CA PRO A 168 -6.74 0.63 0.97
C PRO A 168 -8.19 1.00 0.73
N THR A 169 -8.85 0.39 -0.25
CA THR A 169 -10.24 0.68 -0.63
C THR A 169 -11.18 -0.49 -0.38
N SER A 170 -10.69 -1.60 0.18
CA SER A 170 -11.51 -2.75 0.55
C SER A 170 -12.60 -2.34 1.54
N HIS A 171 -13.80 -2.87 1.36
CA HIS A 171 -14.98 -2.61 2.23
C HIS A 171 -15.48 -1.16 2.23
N LEU A 172 -15.01 -0.31 1.30
CA LEU A 172 -15.51 1.06 1.12
C LEU A 172 -16.54 1.12 -0.01
N ASP A 173 -17.54 1.99 0.14
CA ASP A 173 -18.43 2.35 -0.96
C ASP A 173 -17.70 3.15 -2.05
N PHE A 174 -18.29 3.27 -3.23
CA PHE A 174 -17.66 3.92 -4.39
C PHE A 174 -17.21 5.36 -4.12
N LYS A 175 -17.99 6.13 -3.33
CA LYS A 175 -17.62 7.51 -2.97
C LYS A 175 -16.37 7.56 -2.13
N ASN A 176 -16.31 6.72 -1.09
CA ASN A 176 -15.16 6.64 -0.20
C ASN A 176 -13.93 6.05 -0.91
N GLN A 177 -14.11 5.05 -1.78
CA GLN A 177 -13.04 4.55 -2.66
C GLN A 177 -12.43 5.68 -3.49
N ALA A 178 -13.27 6.50 -4.16
CA ALA A 178 -12.80 7.60 -4.99
C ALA A 178 -12.01 8.64 -4.18
N ILE A 179 -12.44 8.96 -2.96
CA ILE A 179 -11.74 9.90 -2.07
C ILE A 179 -10.37 9.36 -1.68
N VAL A 180 -10.30 8.09 -1.23
CA VAL A 180 -9.03 7.45 -0.83
C VAL A 180 -8.07 7.36 -2.02
N MET A 181 -8.54 6.92 -3.19
CA MET A 181 -7.72 6.83 -4.40
C MET A 181 -7.18 8.18 -4.84
N LYS A 182 -8.01 9.24 -4.80
CA LYS A 182 -7.59 10.62 -5.08
C LYS A 182 -6.52 11.08 -4.09
N THR A 183 -6.64 10.71 -2.83
CA THR A 183 -5.65 11.04 -1.80
C THR A 183 -4.31 10.35 -2.07
N ILE A 184 -4.32 9.04 -2.37
CA ILE A 184 -3.11 8.27 -2.72
C ILE A 184 -2.43 8.88 -3.96
N LYS A 185 -3.23 9.21 -5.00
CA LYS A 185 -2.69 9.87 -6.20
C LYS A 185 -2.03 11.21 -5.85
N LYS A 186 -2.68 12.05 -5.05
CA LYS A 186 -2.11 13.35 -4.61
C LYS A 186 -0.77 13.17 -3.88
N LEU A 187 -0.64 12.14 -3.05
CA LEU A 187 0.60 11.82 -2.35
C LEU A 187 1.70 11.39 -3.33
N ALA A 188 1.38 10.52 -4.28
CA ALA A 188 2.32 10.11 -5.33
C ALA A 188 2.75 11.29 -6.21
N ASP A 189 1.80 12.15 -6.62
CA ASP A 189 2.07 13.35 -7.42
C ASP A 189 2.94 14.37 -6.65
N SER A 190 2.95 14.34 -5.31
CA SER A 190 3.85 15.14 -4.47
C SER A 190 5.27 14.56 -4.34
N GLY A 191 5.56 13.44 -5.01
CA GLY A 191 6.88 12.80 -5.03
C GLY A 191 7.11 11.74 -3.96
N ILE A 192 6.10 11.38 -3.16
CA ILE A 192 6.23 10.30 -2.19
C ILE A 192 6.17 8.97 -2.94
N THR A 193 7.15 8.09 -2.71
CA THR A 193 7.15 6.74 -3.25
C THR A 193 5.98 5.94 -2.67
N THR A 194 5.10 5.42 -3.53
CA THR A 194 3.90 4.69 -3.11
C THR A 194 3.84 3.31 -3.75
N ILE A 195 3.51 2.30 -2.96
CA ILE A 195 3.23 0.95 -3.44
C ILE A 195 1.87 0.54 -2.89
N MET A 196 0.92 0.26 -3.76
CA MET A 196 -0.44 -0.12 -3.38
C MET A 196 -0.71 -1.56 -3.84
N THR A 197 -1.31 -2.38 -2.99
CA THR A 197 -1.92 -3.64 -3.43
C THR A 197 -3.38 -3.44 -3.77
N SER A 198 -3.86 -4.15 -4.78
CA SER A 198 -5.28 -4.19 -5.14
C SER A 198 -5.64 -5.53 -5.79
N HIS A 199 -6.90 -5.90 -5.73
CA HIS A 199 -7.49 -6.96 -6.56
C HIS A 199 -8.43 -6.39 -7.63
N TYR A 200 -8.57 -5.05 -7.72
CA TYR A 200 -9.40 -4.36 -8.70
C TYR A 200 -8.54 -3.75 -9.82
N PRO A 201 -8.56 -4.30 -11.05
CA PRO A 201 -7.79 -3.77 -12.17
C PRO A 201 -8.11 -2.31 -12.51
N SER A 202 -9.36 -1.85 -12.27
CA SER A 202 -9.79 -0.48 -12.51
C SER A 202 -9.06 0.59 -11.67
N HIS A 203 -8.47 0.20 -10.54
CA HIS A 203 -7.71 1.12 -9.70
C HIS A 203 -6.40 1.57 -10.36
N VAL A 204 -5.77 0.70 -11.15
CA VAL A 204 -4.50 0.97 -11.82
C VAL A 204 -4.58 2.20 -12.72
N TYR A 205 -5.56 2.25 -13.59
CA TYR A 205 -5.70 3.34 -14.57
C TYR A 205 -5.85 4.72 -13.93
N LYS A 206 -6.29 4.76 -12.66
CA LYS A 206 -6.58 6.01 -11.96
C LYS A 206 -5.42 6.54 -11.13
N THR A 207 -4.48 5.69 -10.73
CA THR A 207 -3.53 6.06 -9.68
C THR A 207 -2.09 5.68 -9.94
N SER A 208 -1.81 4.73 -10.82
CA SER A 208 -0.46 4.15 -10.91
C SER A 208 0.12 4.23 -12.33
N ASN A 209 1.40 4.56 -12.41
CA ASN A 209 2.13 4.59 -13.68
C ASN A 209 2.85 3.25 -13.97
N ARG A 210 3.09 2.43 -12.94
CA ARG A 210 3.69 1.10 -13.05
C ARG A 210 2.83 0.06 -12.34
N VAL A 211 2.76 -1.11 -12.94
CA VAL A 211 1.93 -2.23 -12.49
C VAL A 211 2.78 -3.48 -12.39
N ILE A 212 2.64 -4.18 -11.27
CA ILE A 212 3.18 -5.51 -11.07
C ILE A 212 2.01 -6.48 -10.95
N LEU A 213 1.92 -7.44 -11.84
CA LEU A 213 0.93 -8.51 -11.73
C LEU A 213 1.53 -9.69 -10.97
N MET A 214 0.91 -10.02 -9.83
CA MET A 214 1.24 -11.20 -9.05
C MET A 214 0.22 -12.31 -9.32
N GLY A 215 0.73 -13.48 -9.66
CA GLY A 215 -0.05 -14.71 -9.79
C GLY A 215 0.42 -15.78 -8.82
N ASN A 216 -0.05 -17.00 -9.03
CA ASN A 216 0.39 -18.14 -8.25
C ASN A 216 1.91 -18.31 -8.45
N LYS A 217 2.65 -18.26 -7.32
CA LYS A 217 4.11 -18.47 -7.22
C LYS A 217 5.02 -17.34 -7.73
N GLY A 218 4.52 -16.17 -8.12
CA GLY A 218 5.45 -15.09 -8.47
C GLY A 218 4.87 -13.95 -9.29
N ILE A 219 5.77 -13.18 -9.92
CA ILE A 219 5.43 -12.05 -10.79
C ILE A 219 5.14 -12.58 -12.20
N ILE A 220 3.97 -12.23 -12.72
CA ILE A 220 3.56 -12.54 -14.09
C ILE A 220 4.08 -11.49 -15.08
N ALA A 221 3.96 -10.21 -14.71
CA ALA A 221 4.40 -9.09 -15.51
C ALA A 221 4.72 -7.88 -14.61
N ASP A 222 5.65 -7.03 -15.06
CA ASP A 222 6.05 -5.78 -14.43
C ASP A 222 6.35 -4.75 -15.52
N GLY A 223 5.69 -3.61 -15.51
CA GLY A 223 5.87 -2.57 -16.51
C GLY A 223 4.84 -1.45 -16.40
N SER A 224 4.74 -0.63 -17.44
CA SER A 224 3.71 0.41 -17.48
C SER A 224 2.30 -0.19 -17.52
N SER A 225 1.31 0.58 -17.09
CA SER A 225 -0.09 0.13 -17.15
C SER A 225 -0.53 -0.25 -18.58
N LYS A 226 -0.02 0.43 -19.60
CA LYS A 226 -0.34 0.13 -21.00
C LYS A 226 0.23 -1.21 -21.48
N GLU A 227 1.40 -1.60 -20.99
CA GLU A 227 2.07 -2.86 -21.35
C GLU A 227 1.50 -4.05 -20.59
N VAL A 228 1.20 -3.86 -19.32
CA VAL A 228 0.86 -4.95 -18.40
C VAL A 228 -0.65 -5.21 -18.35
N MET A 229 -1.49 -4.18 -18.49
CA MET A 229 -2.95 -4.34 -18.42
C MET A 229 -3.52 -4.85 -19.73
N THR A 230 -3.24 -6.12 -20.05
CA THR A 230 -3.76 -6.84 -21.23
C THR A 230 -4.73 -7.95 -20.81
N GLU A 231 -5.67 -8.30 -21.70
CA GLU A 231 -6.61 -9.39 -21.46
C GLU A 231 -5.90 -10.73 -21.17
N SER A 232 -4.77 -10.97 -21.87
CA SER A 232 -3.95 -12.18 -21.68
C SER A 232 -3.37 -12.26 -20.26
N TYR A 233 -2.70 -11.19 -19.81
CA TYR A 233 -2.10 -11.15 -18.49
C TYR A 233 -3.16 -11.16 -17.38
N LEU A 234 -4.27 -10.43 -17.57
CA LEU A 234 -5.36 -10.43 -16.58
C LEU A 234 -6.03 -11.80 -16.49
N ARG A 235 -6.22 -12.51 -17.62
CA ARG A 235 -6.70 -13.89 -17.61
C ARG A 235 -5.76 -14.81 -16.86
N GLN A 236 -4.45 -14.69 -17.06
CA GLN A 236 -3.46 -15.49 -16.35
C GLN A 236 -3.49 -15.18 -14.84
N THR A 237 -3.68 -13.91 -14.47
CA THR A 237 -3.68 -13.45 -13.07
C THR A 237 -4.92 -13.91 -12.31
N TYR A 238 -6.11 -13.81 -12.94
CA TYR A 238 -7.39 -14.04 -12.27
C TYR A 238 -8.05 -15.39 -12.61
N GLY A 239 -7.52 -16.11 -13.61
CA GLY A 239 -8.07 -17.41 -14.02
C GLY A 239 -9.41 -17.36 -14.75
N VAL A 240 -9.90 -16.15 -15.07
CA VAL A 240 -11.17 -15.92 -15.76
C VAL A 240 -10.95 -15.10 -17.04
N LYS A 241 -11.82 -15.28 -18.02
CA LYS A 241 -11.76 -14.50 -19.26
C LYS A 241 -12.21 -13.06 -18.98
N ILE A 242 -11.34 -12.14 -19.25
CA ILE A 242 -11.52 -10.70 -19.01
C ILE A 242 -11.50 -9.97 -20.34
N LYS A 243 -12.39 -8.99 -20.49
CA LYS A 243 -12.41 -8.05 -21.60
C LYS A 243 -12.04 -6.66 -21.11
N ILE A 244 -11.25 -5.96 -21.89
CA ILE A 244 -10.87 -4.57 -21.65
C ILE A 244 -11.61 -3.70 -22.66
N ASN A 245 -12.61 -2.97 -22.19
CA ASN A 245 -13.38 -2.03 -22.98
C ASN A 245 -12.75 -0.65 -22.86
N LYS A 246 -12.19 -0.11 -23.92
CA LYS A 246 -11.65 1.26 -23.95
C LYS A 246 -12.82 2.25 -24.06
N VAL A 247 -12.84 3.25 -23.20
CA VAL A 247 -13.80 4.36 -23.23
C VAL A 247 -13.18 5.56 -23.96
N ASP A 248 -11.91 5.85 -23.63
CA ASP A 248 -11.09 6.86 -24.27
C ASP A 248 -9.59 6.47 -24.15
N GLU A 249 -8.67 7.40 -24.51
CA GLU A 249 -7.23 7.14 -24.44
C GLU A 249 -6.70 6.91 -23.00
N GLU A 250 -7.41 7.40 -21.99
CA GLU A 250 -6.98 7.34 -20.58
C GLU A 250 -7.86 6.41 -19.72
N GLN A 251 -9.05 6.04 -20.21
CA GLN A 251 -10.02 5.27 -19.42
C GLN A 251 -10.34 3.93 -20.09
N SER A 252 -10.20 2.87 -19.32
CA SER A 252 -10.61 1.53 -19.72
C SER A 252 -11.43 0.87 -18.61
N PHE A 253 -12.46 0.15 -18.98
CA PHE A 253 -13.20 -0.73 -18.08
C PHE A 253 -12.73 -2.16 -18.27
N VAL A 254 -12.57 -2.85 -17.13
CA VAL A 254 -12.29 -4.28 -17.09
C VAL A 254 -13.60 -4.99 -16.74
N ASP A 255 -14.03 -5.88 -17.62
CA ASP A 255 -15.26 -6.65 -17.47
C ASP A 255 -14.98 -8.15 -17.55
N ILE A 256 -15.80 -8.96 -16.86
CA ILE A 256 -15.70 -10.42 -16.86
C ILE A 256 -16.59 -10.96 -17.96
N ASP A 257 -16.03 -11.80 -18.84
CA ASP A 257 -16.80 -12.50 -19.86
C ASP A 257 -17.54 -13.69 -19.24
N PHE A 258 -18.75 -13.46 -18.73
CA PHE A 258 -19.59 -14.47 -18.09
C PHE A 258 -20.02 -15.61 -19.04
N ALA A 259 -19.92 -15.42 -20.34
CA ALA A 259 -20.31 -16.47 -21.31
C ALA A 259 -19.32 -17.65 -21.38
N ASN A 260 -18.16 -17.52 -20.74
CA ASN A 260 -17.06 -18.48 -20.84
C ASN A 260 -16.36 -18.71 -19.46
N ILE A 261 -17.15 -18.78 -18.39
CA ILE A 261 -16.71 -19.22 -17.06
C ILE A 261 -16.87 -20.72 -16.95
#